data_17a8545bcecf40a83992c44d999c33c0
#
_entry.id   17a8545bcecf40a83992c44d999c33c0
#
_cell.length_a   1.000
_cell.length_b   1.000
_cell.length_c   1.000
_cell.angle_alpha   90.00
_cell.angle_beta   90.00
_cell.angle_gamma   90.00
#
_symmetry.space_group_name_H-M   'P 1'
#
loop_
_entity.id
_entity.type
_entity.pdbx_description
1 polymer ?
#
loop_
_entity_poly.entity_id
_entity_poly.type
_entity_poly.pdbx_seq_one_letter_code
_entity_poly.pdbx_strand_id
1 'polypeptide(L)'
;MCKKSFRWDSEAGVKPYRIGCKPVSKPVDVGSLKVGGYVVIDGEPCKIVEFEKSKPGKHGSAKARIVAISIFTGQKKNLISPVDGKTEVPMIEKKSGQIISIAGNSVQLMDLESYETFETPMPDDEELKRLMAPNAEVEYWDVLGKRMIVRKKG
;
A
#
# COMPACT_ATOMS: atom_id res chain seq x y z
N MET A 1 -4.42 10.42 17.36
CA MET A 1 -4.31 8.96 17.57
C MET A 1 -5.68 8.32 17.57
N CYS A 2 -5.84 7.28 16.79
CA CYS A 2 -7.14 6.64 16.57
C CYS A 2 -7.52 5.60 17.62
N LYS A 3 -6.79 5.48 18.71
CA LYS A 3 -6.97 4.40 19.69
C LYS A 3 -8.16 4.57 20.64
N LYS A 4 -8.67 5.78 20.81
CA LYS A 4 -9.66 6.07 21.85
C LYS A 4 -11.12 6.03 21.42
N SER A 5 -11.38 5.91 20.13
CA SER A 5 -12.73 5.97 19.58
C SER A 5 -13.24 4.62 19.09
N PHE A 6 -12.75 3.56 19.71
CA PHE A 6 -13.07 2.23 19.31
C PHE A 6 -14.35 1.76 19.99
N ARG A 7 -15.42 1.66 19.23
CA ARG A 7 -16.66 1.02 19.67
C ARG A 7 -16.95 -0.20 18.81
N TRP A 8 -17.16 -1.31 19.46
CA TRP A 8 -17.71 -2.49 18.84
C TRP A 8 -19.21 -2.32 18.72
N ASP A 9 -19.67 -2.27 17.52
CA ASP A 9 -21.07 -2.43 17.24
C ASP A 9 -21.32 -3.88 16.84
N SER A 10 -21.55 -4.70 17.84
CA SER A 10 -21.72 -6.14 17.67
C SER A 10 -23.04 -6.52 16.98
N GLU A 11 -24.00 -5.61 16.92
CA GLU A 11 -25.30 -5.86 16.32
C GLU A 11 -25.31 -5.69 14.80
N ALA A 12 -24.45 -4.84 14.27
CA ALA A 12 -24.45 -4.54 12.84
C ALA A 12 -23.47 -5.37 12.01
N GLY A 13 -22.61 -6.17 12.62
CA GLY A 13 -21.59 -6.93 11.92
C GLY A 13 -20.60 -6.10 11.12
N VAL A 14 -20.58 -4.80 11.36
CA VAL A 14 -19.71 -3.86 10.66
C VAL A 14 -18.40 -3.76 11.39
N LYS A 15 -17.31 -3.80 10.63
CA LYS A 15 -15.98 -3.56 11.22
C LYS A 15 -15.94 -2.19 11.87
N PRO A 16 -15.42 -2.08 13.11
CA PRO A 16 -15.31 -0.79 13.77
C PRO A 16 -14.41 0.15 12.96
N TYR A 17 -14.89 1.32 12.67
CA TYR A 17 -14.10 2.36 12.05
C TYR A 17 -13.58 3.32 13.12
N ARG A 18 -12.46 3.91 12.86
CA ARG A 18 -11.86 4.89 13.77
C ARG A 18 -12.25 6.30 13.34
N ILE A 19 -12.90 7.01 14.24
CA ILE A 19 -13.30 8.40 14.01
C ILE A 19 -12.06 9.29 14.02
N GLY A 20 -11.93 10.14 13.01
CA GLY A 20 -10.81 11.08 12.91
C GLY A 20 -9.56 10.53 12.24
N CYS A 21 -9.56 9.26 11.81
CA CYS A 21 -8.49 8.69 10.99
C CYS A 21 -8.75 8.88 9.51
N LYS A 22 -7.69 9.15 8.77
CA LYS A 22 -7.75 9.09 7.31
C LYS A 22 -8.00 7.65 6.87
N PRO A 23 -8.86 7.42 5.86
CA PRO A 23 -9.02 6.09 5.32
C PRO A 23 -7.69 5.61 4.71
N VAL A 24 -7.31 4.38 5.01
CA VAL A 24 -6.09 3.76 4.46
C VAL A 24 -6.30 3.20 3.08
N SER A 25 -7.55 3.02 2.67
CA SER A 25 -7.94 2.56 1.35
C SER A 25 -9.20 3.28 0.87
N LYS A 26 -9.36 3.35 -0.43
CA LYS A 26 -10.50 3.99 -1.09
C LYS A 26 -11.20 2.96 -1.98
N PRO A 27 -12.52 2.80 -1.86
CA PRO A 27 -13.26 1.93 -2.77
C PRO A 27 -13.33 2.57 -4.17
N VAL A 28 -13.04 1.78 -5.19
CA VAL A 28 -13.14 2.17 -6.59
C VAL A 28 -13.73 1.03 -7.42
N ASP A 29 -14.28 1.37 -8.57
CA ASP A 29 -14.75 0.35 -9.49
C ASP A 29 -13.58 -0.36 -10.18
N VAL A 30 -13.67 -1.68 -10.28
CA VAL A 30 -12.66 -2.50 -10.95
C VAL A 30 -12.43 -2.02 -12.37
N GLY A 31 -13.48 -1.60 -13.07
CA GLY A 31 -13.38 -1.10 -14.42
C GLY A 31 -12.59 0.21 -14.59
N SER A 32 -12.38 0.96 -13.52
CA SER A 32 -11.62 2.20 -13.54
C SER A 32 -10.11 2.01 -13.30
N LEU A 33 -9.71 0.80 -12.94
CA LEU A 33 -8.29 0.48 -12.71
C LEU A 33 -7.49 0.51 -14.02
N LYS A 34 -6.23 0.87 -13.90
CA LYS A 34 -5.30 0.95 -15.04
C LYS A 34 -3.98 0.29 -14.68
N VAL A 35 -3.27 -0.16 -15.71
CA VAL A 35 -1.88 -0.63 -15.57
C VAL A 35 -1.01 0.49 -15.00
N GLY A 36 -0.16 0.14 -14.03
CA GLY A 36 0.67 1.11 -13.31
C GLY A 36 -0.01 1.69 -12.07
N GLY A 37 -1.32 1.45 -11.88
CA GLY A 37 -2.03 1.81 -10.66
C GLY A 37 -1.77 0.82 -9.52
N TYR A 38 -2.40 1.08 -8.39
CA TYR A 38 -2.30 0.24 -7.20
C TYR A 38 -3.67 -0.30 -6.83
N VAL A 39 -3.68 -1.48 -6.26
CA VAL A 39 -4.90 -2.15 -5.80
C VAL A 39 -4.60 -2.95 -4.54
N VAL A 40 -5.57 -3.05 -3.64
CA VAL A 40 -5.45 -3.91 -2.45
C VAL A 40 -5.94 -5.31 -2.80
N ILE A 41 -5.07 -6.29 -2.69
CA ILE A 41 -5.39 -7.71 -2.86
C ILE A 41 -5.00 -8.43 -1.57
N ASP A 42 -5.94 -9.12 -0.96
CA ASP A 42 -5.75 -9.84 0.31
C ASP A 42 -5.18 -8.96 1.45
N GLY A 43 -5.58 -7.68 1.47
CA GLY A 43 -5.08 -6.73 2.46
C GLY A 43 -3.67 -6.21 2.20
N GLU A 44 -3.07 -6.56 1.07
CA GLU A 44 -1.76 -6.07 0.66
C GLU A 44 -1.86 -5.10 -0.52
N PRO A 45 -1.11 -4.00 -0.49
CA PRO A 45 -1.05 -3.10 -1.63
C PRO A 45 -0.21 -3.73 -2.73
N CYS A 46 -0.77 -3.79 -3.92
CA CYS A 46 -0.15 -4.37 -5.10
C CYS A 46 -0.13 -3.37 -6.25
N LYS A 47 0.94 -3.38 -7.01
CA LYS A 47 1.06 -2.59 -8.23
C LYS A 47 0.53 -3.39 -9.41
N ILE A 48 -0.40 -2.83 -10.15
CA ILE A 48 -1.00 -3.48 -11.32
C ILE A 48 0.01 -3.48 -12.47
N VAL A 49 0.35 -4.66 -12.96
CA VAL A 49 1.25 -4.86 -14.10
C VAL A 49 0.50 -5.23 -15.37
N GLU A 50 -0.62 -5.95 -15.22
CA GLU A 50 -1.47 -6.32 -16.35
C GLU A 50 -2.94 -6.12 -15.97
N PHE A 51 -3.70 -5.62 -16.92
CA PHE A 51 -5.13 -5.42 -16.76
C PHE A 51 -5.84 -5.83 -18.05
N GLU A 52 -6.62 -6.89 -17.98
CA GLU A 52 -7.38 -7.40 -19.10
C GLU A 52 -8.87 -7.37 -18.79
N LYS A 53 -9.67 -6.91 -19.74
CA LYS A 53 -11.12 -6.98 -19.69
C LYS A 53 -11.59 -8.04 -20.68
N SER A 54 -12.35 -8.99 -20.22
CA SER A 54 -12.96 -10.01 -21.06
C SER A 54 -14.48 -9.98 -20.89
N LYS A 55 -15.19 -10.06 -22.01
CA LYS A 55 -16.66 -10.14 -22.01
C LYS A 55 -17.05 -11.53 -22.54
N PRO A 56 -17.36 -12.48 -21.69
CA PRO A 56 -17.79 -13.80 -22.12
C PRO A 56 -19.25 -13.73 -22.59
N GLY A 57 -19.50 -13.82 -23.90
CA GLY A 57 -20.83 -13.99 -24.50
C GLY A 57 -21.75 -12.77 -24.42
N LYS A 58 -22.98 -12.95 -24.99
CA LYS A 58 -23.98 -11.88 -25.09
C LYS A 58 -24.67 -11.52 -23.76
N HIS A 59 -24.63 -12.41 -22.80
CA HIS A 59 -25.38 -12.30 -21.54
C HIS A 59 -24.48 -12.33 -20.30
N GLY A 60 -23.15 -12.36 -20.46
CA GLY A 60 -22.21 -12.34 -19.37
C GLY A 60 -21.75 -10.94 -19.00
N SER A 61 -21.63 -10.69 -17.71
CA SER A 61 -20.93 -9.48 -17.21
C SER A 61 -19.47 -9.52 -17.62
N ALA A 62 -18.94 -8.39 -18.02
CA ALA A 62 -17.52 -8.28 -18.30
C ALA A 62 -16.70 -8.57 -17.04
N LYS A 63 -15.69 -9.41 -17.17
CA LYS A 63 -14.76 -9.72 -16.08
C LYS A 63 -13.42 -9.04 -16.35
N ALA A 64 -12.82 -8.52 -15.31
CA ALA A 64 -11.48 -7.99 -15.36
C ALA A 64 -10.52 -8.98 -14.71
N ARG A 65 -9.45 -9.27 -15.39
CA ARG A 65 -8.31 -9.98 -14.86
C ARG A 65 -7.21 -8.97 -14.54
N ILE A 66 -6.82 -8.92 -13.29
CA ILE A 66 -5.80 -8.02 -12.81
C ILE A 66 -4.62 -8.85 -12.35
N VAL A 67 -3.47 -8.58 -12.91
CA VAL A 67 -2.21 -9.14 -12.43
C VAL A 67 -1.44 -8.03 -11.76
N ALA A 68 -1.15 -8.21 -10.51
CA ALA A 68 -0.47 -7.21 -9.70
C ALA A 68 0.66 -7.85 -8.89
N ILE A 69 1.65 -7.05 -8.55
CA ILE A 69 2.79 -7.46 -7.74
C ILE A 69 2.72 -6.71 -6.41
N SER A 70 2.78 -7.47 -5.31
CA SER A 70 2.83 -6.88 -3.98
C SER A 70 4.06 -5.98 -3.85
N ILE A 71 3.86 -4.76 -3.39
CA ILE A 71 4.96 -3.81 -3.19
C ILE A 71 5.82 -4.13 -1.96
N PHE A 72 5.32 -4.96 -1.04
CA PHE A 72 6.08 -5.37 0.15
C PHE A 72 6.80 -6.70 -0.02
N THR A 73 6.15 -7.68 -0.65
CA THR A 73 6.69 -9.04 -0.77
C THR A 73 7.22 -9.36 -2.16
N GLY A 74 6.89 -8.53 -3.16
CA GLY A 74 7.25 -8.78 -4.55
C GLY A 74 6.49 -9.95 -5.18
N GLN A 75 5.53 -10.53 -4.49
CA GLN A 75 4.76 -11.67 -4.98
C GLN A 75 3.74 -11.25 -6.04
N LYS A 76 3.67 -12.03 -7.09
CA LYS A 76 2.68 -11.85 -8.15
C LYS A 76 1.33 -12.40 -7.69
N LYS A 77 0.32 -11.56 -7.71
CA LYS A 77 -1.06 -11.93 -7.35
C LYS A 77 -1.99 -11.70 -8.52
N ASN A 78 -2.95 -12.57 -8.67
CA ASN A 78 -3.99 -12.47 -9.70
C ASN A 78 -5.33 -12.22 -9.03
N LEU A 79 -6.07 -11.25 -9.54
CA LEU A 79 -7.42 -10.97 -9.10
C LEU A 79 -8.34 -11.03 -10.32
N ILE A 80 -9.39 -11.83 -10.23
CA ILE A 80 -10.44 -11.88 -11.23
C ILE A 80 -11.72 -11.37 -10.58
N SER A 81 -12.26 -10.29 -11.11
CA SER A 81 -13.44 -9.65 -10.58
C SER A 81 -14.31 -9.11 -11.70
N PRO A 82 -15.64 -9.05 -11.50
CA PRO A 82 -16.48 -8.40 -12.50
C PRO A 82 -16.10 -6.91 -12.63
N VAL A 83 -16.21 -6.36 -13.84
CA VAL A 83 -15.89 -4.96 -14.11
C VAL A 83 -16.74 -4.01 -13.28
N ASP A 84 -17.99 -4.40 -13.00
CA ASP A 84 -18.91 -3.66 -12.15
C ASP A 84 -18.65 -3.84 -10.65
N GLY A 85 -17.73 -4.74 -10.30
CA GLY A 85 -17.33 -4.97 -8.92
C GLY A 85 -16.55 -3.81 -8.35
N LYS A 86 -16.53 -3.73 -7.04
CA LYS A 86 -15.72 -2.74 -6.31
C LYS A 86 -14.49 -3.40 -5.72
N THR A 87 -13.39 -2.70 -5.78
CA THR A 87 -12.15 -3.07 -5.13
C THR A 87 -11.60 -1.88 -4.36
N GLU A 88 -10.58 -2.12 -3.58
CA GLU A 88 -9.95 -1.06 -2.79
C GLU A 88 -8.61 -0.65 -3.41
N VAL A 89 -8.37 0.64 -3.43
CA VAL A 89 -7.09 1.22 -3.83
C VAL A 89 -6.41 1.75 -2.57
N PRO A 90 -5.14 1.40 -2.33
CA PRO A 90 -4.45 1.88 -1.16
C PRO A 90 -4.18 3.38 -1.28
N MET A 91 -4.33 4.09 -0.17
CA MET A 91 -3.89 5.47 -0.05
C MET A 91 -2.39 5.47 0.22
N ILE A 92 -1.62 6.00 -0.69
CA ILE A 92 -0.17 6.10 -0.58
C ILE A 92 0.19 7.50 -0.11
N GLU A 93 0.73 7.62 1.08
CA GLU A 93 1.31 8.86 1.57
C GLU A 93 2.82 8.83 1.36
N LYS A 94 3.31 9.80 0.60
CA LYS A 94 4.73 9.98 0.37
C LYS A 94 5.28 10.95 1.39
N LYS A 95 6.24 10.50 2.14
CA LYS A 95 6.85 11.31 3.21
C LYS A 95 8.37 11.26 3.09
N SER A 96 9.00 12.21 3.75
CA SER A 96 10.46 12.27 3.82
C SER A 96 10.91 11.90 5.23
N GLY A 97 11.92 11.07 5.30
CA GLY A 97 12.51 10.65 6.56
C GLY A 97 14.03 10.68 6.49
N GLN A 98 14.65 10.67 7.66
CA GLN A 98 16.08 10.60 7.80
C GLN A 98 16.48 9.27 8.43
N ILE A 99 17.49 8.63 7.87
CA ILE A 99 18.04 7.40 8.44
C ILE A 99 18.84 7.74 9.69
N ILE A 100 18.43 7.16 10.81
CA ILE A 100 19.15 7.30 12.09
C ILE A 100 20.19 6.21 12.22
N SER A 101 19.78 4.96 12.03
CA SER A 101 20.66 3.80 12.12
C SER A 101 20.21 2.68 11.21
N ILE A 102 21.15 1.81 10.87
CA ILE A 102 20.90 0.63 10.06
C ILE A 102 21.32 -0.57 10.90
N ALA A 103 20.39 -1.47 11.15
CA ALA A 103 20.60 -2.66 11.94
C ALA A 103 20.23 -3.92 11.14
N GLY A 104 21.21 -4.52 10.47
CA GLY A 104 21.00 -5.75 9.71
C GLY A 104 19.94 -5.60 8.62
N ASN A 105 18.78 -6.19 8.85
CA ASN A 105 17.63 -6.16 7.93
C ASN A 105 16.62 -5.07 8.22
N SER A 106 16.88 -4.21 9.19
CA SER A 106 15.99 -3.11 9.53
C SER A 106 16.71 -1.77 9.51
N VAL A 107 15.96 -0.74 9.23
CA VAL A 107 16.44 0.64 9.18
C VAL A 107 15.58 1.47 10.10
N GLN A 108 16.22 2.20 10.98
CA GLN A 108 15.54 3.15 11.84
C GLN A 108 15.47 4.50 11.14
N LEU A 109 14.25 4.95 10.91
CA LEU A 109 13.94 6.22 10.26
C LEU A 109 13.31 7.20 11.24
N MET A 110 13.57 8.47 11.02
CA MET A 110 12.85 9.55 11.67
C MET A 110 12.11 10.35 10.60
N ASP A 111 10.81 10.51 10.81
CA ASP A 111 9.99 11.38 9.96
C ASP A 111 10.43 12.83 10.14
N LEU A 112 10.66 13.54 9.04
CA LEU A 112 11.09 14.94 9.08
C LEU A 112 9.93 15.93 9.39
N GLU A 113 8.69 15.47 9.30
CA GLU A 113 7.52 16.30 9.64
C GLU A 113 7.08 16.14 11.09
N SER A 114 6.92 14.89 11.52
CA SER A 114 6.45 14.59 12.88
C SER A 114 7.55 14.33 13.88
N TYR A 115 8.78 14.12 13.41
CA TYR A 115 9.94 13.72 14.22
C TYR A 115 9.75 12.40 14.97
N GLU A 116 8.82 11.58 14.50
CA GLU A 116 8.63 10.24 15.02
C GLU A 116 9.69 9.30 14.48
N THR A 117 10.26 8.50 15.37
CA THR A 117 11.17 7.44 14.98
C THR A 117 10.43 6.14 14.86
N PHE A 118 10.70 5.40 13.79
CA PHE A 118 10.12 4.09 13.54
C PHE A 118 11.10 3.20 12.81
N GLU A 119 10.84 1.94 12.87
CA GLU A 119 11.65 0.92 12.21
C GLU A 119 10.93 0.43 10.95
N THR A 120 11.67 0.31 9.87
CA THR A 120 11.17 -0.21 8.59
C THR A 120 12.10 -1.31 8.09
N PRO A 121 11.58 -2.31 7.38
CA PRO A 121 12.44 -3.33 6.80
C PRO A 121 13.36 -2.73 5.75
N MET A 122 14.55 -3.32 5.63
CA MET A 122 15.50 -2.95 4.59
C MET A 122 14.88 -3.22 3.22
N PRO A 123 14.94 -2.27 2.28
CA PRO A 123 14.46 -2.52 0.91
C PRO A 123 15.28 -3.63 0.24
N ASP A 124 14.63 -4.40 -0.63
CA ASP A 124 15.31 -5.46 -1.38
C ASP A 124 16.22 -4.95 -2.48
N ASP A 125 16.06 -3.69 -2.86
CA ASP A 125 16.83 -3.06 -3.92
C ASP A 125 18.28 -2.82 -3.46
N GLU A 126 19.22 -3.48 -4.13
CA GLU A 126 20.65 -3.36 -3.82
C GLU A 126 21.22 -1.96 -4.06
N GLU A 127 20.69 -1.24 -5.04
CA GLU A 127 21.13 0.14 -5.29
C GLU A 127 20.73 1.05 -4.15
N LEU A 128 19.51 0.88 -3.65
CA LEU A 128 19.06 1.60 -2.46
C LEU A 128 19.90 1.25 -1.24
N LYS A 129 20.20 -0.02 -1.03
CA LYS A 129 21.05 -0.47 0.09
C LYS A 129 22.43 0.22 0.08
N ARG A 130 23.03 0.35 -1.10
CA ARG A 130 24.34 1.02 -1.24
C ARG A 130 24.28 2.52 -0.97
N LEU A 131 23.15 3.13 -1.29
CA LEU A 131 22.95 4.56 -1.11
C LEU A 131 22.52 4.93 0.31
N MET A 132 22.10 3.95 1.10
CA MET A 132 21.68 4.16 2.47
C MET A 132 22.88 4.37 3.38
N ALA A 133 22.88 5.51 4.04
CA ALA A 133 23.89 5.85 5.03
C ALA A 133 23.22 6.52 6.22
N PRO A 134 23.81 6.44 7.41
CA PRO A 134 23.34 7.23 8.55
C PRO A 134 23.27 8.71 8.19
N ASN A 135 22.23 9.38 8.63
CA ASN A 135 21.90 10.78 8.32
C ASN A 135 21.50 11.06 6.86
N ALA A 136 21.31 10.05 6.03
CA ALA A 136 20.79 10.25 4.68
C ALA A 136 19.28 10.47 4.70
N GLU A 137 18.83 11.40 3.87
CA GLU A 137 17.39 11.61 3.66
C GLU A 137 16.86 10.62 2.62
N VAL A 138 15.73 10.04 2.93
CA VAL A 138 15.05 9.08 2.07
C VAL A 138 13.57 9.44 1.94
N GLU A 139 12.99 9.10 0.81
CA GLU A 139 11.55 9.13 0.63
C GLU A 139 10.99 7.76 0.98
N TYR A 140 10.03 7.75 1.88
CA TYR A 140 9.31 6.54 2.24
C TYR A 140 7.82 6.69 1.99
N TRP A 141 7.17 5.59 1.75
CA TRP A 141 5.74 5.54 1.55
C TRP A 141 5.06 4.90 2.75
N ASP A 142 4.03 5.54 3.23
CA ASP A 142 3.11 4.97 4.21
C ASP A 142 1.89 4.45 3.44
N VAL A 143 1.74 3.14 3.42
CA VAL A 143 0.68 2.45 2.70
C VAL A 143 0.04 1.43 3.62
N LEU A 144 -1.26 1.55 3.86
CA LEU A 144 -2.02 0.65 4.74
C LEU A 144 -1.42 0.49 6.15
N GLY A 145 -0.81 1.55 6.68
CA GLY A 145 -0.14 1.53 7.97
C GLY A 145 1.23 0.85 7.97
N LYS A 146 1.71 0.43 6.81
CA LYS A 146 3.07 -0.08 6.63
C LYS A 146 3.94 0.96 5.94
N ARG A 147 5.14 1.10 6.41
CA ARG A 147 6.10 2.07 5.90
C ARG A 147 7.22 1.36 5.14
N MET A 148 7.59 1.88 3.99
CA MET A 148 8.66 1.32 3.19
C MET A 148 9.48 2.43 2.53
N ILE A 149 10.79 2.22 2.46
CA ILE A 149 11.70 3.14 1.78
C ILE A 149 11.63 2.87 0.28
N VAL A 150 11.43 3.92 -0.51
CA VAL A 150 11.28 3.83 -1.96
C VAL A 150 12.51 4.35 -2.68
N ARG A 151 13.08 5.44 -2.20
CA ARG A 151 14.26 6.02 -2.81
C ARG A 151 15.05 6.92 -1.85
N LYS A 152 16.29 7.13 -2.16
CA LYS A 152 17.10 8.15 -1.49
C LYS A 152 16.76 9.52 -2.04
N LYS A 153 16.61 10.48 -1.15
CA LYS A 153 16.36 11.88 -1.49
C LYS A 153 17.68 12.65 -1.40
N GLY A 154 17.96 13.41 -2.39
CA GLY A 154 19.18 14.21 -2.42
C GLY A 154 20.30 13.59 -3.21
#